data_7a5e6fbb4d3b50bba713458e7ae108e5
#
_entry.id   7a5e6fbb4d3b50bba713458e7ae108e5
#
_cell.length_a   1.000
_cell.length_b   1.000
_cell.length_c   1.000
_cell.angle_alpha   90.00
_cell.angle_beta   90.00
_cell.angle_gamma   90.00
#
_symmetry.space_group_name_H-M   'P 1'
#
loop_
_entity.id
_entity.type
_entity.pdbx_description
1 polymer ?
#
loop_
_entity_poly.entity_id
_entity_poly.type
_entity_poly.pdbx_seq_one_letter_code
_entity_poly.pdbx_strand_id
1 'polypeptide(L)'
;MVNIRQLLPGDEAVLEAFLLPRLETSMFLISNMRESGLAYDGERYTGDYVAAFEDGRIVAVMAHFWNGIVITQAPVHLDVLWRKTLMASGRPLKGIIGPHEQVIAIKDALELERYERQLDQREKLYSLELAVLRVPEALTTNRVAGRRAQSCDVDVLTRWRVGYEIETLGEEESEQLWARERAAAEHVVADGNTWMLEAEGRP
;
A
#
# COMPACT_ATOMS: atom_id res chain seq x y z
N MET A 1 -18.34 -22.07 -12.26
CA MET A 1 -17.23 -22.78 -11.56
C MET A 1 -16.12 -21.76 -11.35
N VAL A 2 -15.64 -21.60 -10.10
CA VAL A 2 -14.55 -20.65 -9.81
C VAL A 2 -13.22 -21.20 -10.34
N ASN A 3 -12.46 -20.36 -11.03
CA ASN A 3 -11.09 -20.64 -11.44
C ASN A 3 -10.14 -19.72 -10.67
N ILE A 4 -9.17 -20.29 -9.93
CA ILE A 4 -8.20 -19.52 -9.16
C ILE A 4 -6.81 -19.77 -9.75
N ARG A 5 -6.16 -18.69 -10.21
CA ARG A 5 -4.84 -18.74 -10.81
C ARG A 5 -3.97 -17.53 -10.45
N GLN A 6 -2.67 -17.67 -10.61
CA GLN A 6 -1.75 -16.54 -10.60
C GLN A 6 -2.01 -15.67 -11.84
N LEU A 7 -1.92 -14.36 -11.64
CA LEU A 7 -1.95 -13.38 -12.72
C LEU A 7 -0.56 -13.29 -13.37
N LEU A 8 -0.56 -13.04 -14.67
CA LEU A 8 0.64 -12.93 -15.48
C LEU A 8 0.66 -11.58 -16.22
N PRO A 9 1.81 -11.14 -16.73
CA PRO A 9 1.87 -9.99 -17.62
C PRO A 9 0.84 -10.12 -18.76
N GLY A 10 0.01 -9.08 -18.89
CA GLY A 10 -1.17 -9.05 -19.78
C GLY A 10 -2.51 -9.13 -19.06
N ASP A 11 -2.54 -9.48 -17.76
CA ASP A 11 -3.77 -9.49 -16.94
C ASP A 11 -4.04 -8.12 -16.26
N GLU A 12 -3.19 -7.10 -16.43
CA GLU A 12 -3.27 -5.83 -15.73
C GLU A 12 -4.61 -5.13 -15.94
N ALA A 13 -5.09 -5.07 -17.17
CA ALA A 13 -6.35 -4.41 -17.51
C ALA A 13 -7.55 -5.06 -16.83
N VAL A 14 -7.58 -6.40 -16.76
CA VAL A 14 -8.66 -7.14 -16.11
C VAL A 14 -8.61 -6.96 -14.59
N LEU A 15 -7.40 -6.95 -14.02
CA LEU A 15 -7.20 -6.67 -12.60
C LEU A 15 -7.62 -5.24 -12.25
N GLU A 16 -7.18 -4.26 -13.02
CA GLU A 16 -7.51 -2.87 -12.80
C GLU A 16 -9.03 -2.61 -12.86
N ALA A 17 -9.72 -3.21 -13.83
CA ALA A 17 -11.18 -3.14 -13.94
C ALA A 17 -11.92 -3.67 -12.69
N PHE A 18 -11.35 -4.66 -12.01
CA PHE A 18 -11.87 -5.17 -10.74
C PHE A 18 -11.57 -4.24 -9.56
N LEU A 19 -10.37 -3.65 -9.52
CA LEU A 19 -9.89 -2.86 -8.38
C LEU A 19 -10.42 -1.42 -8.38
N LEU A 20 -10.58 -0.77 -9.54
CA LEU A 20 -11.01 0.62 -9.63
C LEU A 20 -12.33 0.93 -8.93
N PRO A 21 -13.41 0.10 -9.01
CA PRO A 21 -14.63 0.34 -8.25
C PRO A 21 -14.47 0.18 -6.72
N ARG A 22 -13.28 -0.25 -6.26
CA ARG A 22 -12.88 -0.47 -4.86
C ARG A 22 -11.63 0.30 -4.51
N LEU A 23 -11.45 1.45 -5.15
CA LEU A 23 -10.20 2.23 -5.11
C LEU A 23 -9.74 2.51 -3.69
N GLU A 24 -10.65 2.88 -2.79
CA GLU A 24 -10.31 3.25 -1.41
C GLU A 24 -9.55 2.13 -0.67
N THR A 25 -9.91 0.87 -0.91
CA THR A 25 -9.27 -0.29 -0.25
C THR A 25 -8.26 -1.02 -1.14
N SER A 26 -8.02 -0.52 -2.36
CA SER A 26 -7.21 -1.20 -3.38
C SER A 26 -6.03 -0.38 -3.88
N MET A 27 -5.78 0.81 -3.31
CA MET A 27 -4.75 1.75 -3.80
C MET A 27 -3.37 1.09 -3.94
N PHE A 28 -2.92 0.35 -2.92
CA PHE A 28 -1.62 -0.32 -2.97
C PHE A 28 -1.54 -1.43 -4.03
N LEU A 29 -2.64 -2.18 -4.23
CA LEU A 29 -2.68 -3.20 -5.28
C LEU A 29 -2.58 -2.55 -6.67
N ILE A 30 -3.25 -1.41 -6.88
CA ILE A 30 -3.25 -0.69 -8.15
C ILE A 30 -1.88 -0.03 -8.39
N SER A 31 -1.35 0.70 -7.40
CA SER A 31 -0.08 1.42 -7.58
C SER A 31 1.08 0.46 -7.83
N ASN A 32 1.21 -0.60 -7.01
CA ASN A 32 2.27 -1.56 -7.19
C ASN A 32 2.17 -2.31 -8.53
N MET A 33 0.95 -2.69 -8.96
CA MET A 33 0.75 -3.28 -10.28
C MET A 33 1.19 -2.34 -11.41
N ARG A 34 0.82 -1.05 -11.33
CA ARG A 34 1.16 -0.07 -12.38
C ARG A 34 2.65 0.23 -12.44
N GLU A 35 3.34 0.26 -11.30
CA GLU A 35 4.75 0.59 -11.21
C GLU A 35 5.65 -0.62 -11.46
N SER A 36 5.27 -1.80 -10.93
CA SER A 36 6.14 -2.97 -10.86
C SER A 36 5.58 -4.21 -11.55
N GLY A 37 4.38 -4.14 -12.15
CA GLY A 37 3.76 -5.26 -12.85
C GLY A 37 3.16 -6.32 -11.91
N LEU A 38 2.95 -7.53 -12.47
CA LEU A 38 2.22 -8.63 -11.80
C LEU A 38 3.11 -9.78 -11.35
N ALA A 39 4.42 -9.72 -11.64
CA ALA A 39 5.36 -10.79 -11.34
C ALA A 39 6.36 -10.37 -10.26
N TYR A 40 6.62 -11.27 -9.32
CA TYR A 40 7.71 -11.11 -8.37
C TYR A 40 9.04 -11.43 -9.03
N ASP A 41 9.99 -10.52 -8.97
CA ASP A 41 11.34 -10.65 -9.51
C ASP A 41 12.45 -10.42 -8.45
N GLY A 42 12.05 -10.24 -7.19
CA GLY A 42 12.97 -9.97 -6.07
C GLY A 42 13.12 -8.49 -5.74
N GLU A 43 12.66 -7.62 -6.60
CA GLU A 43 12.78 -6.18 -6.41
C GLU A 43 11.67 -5.62 -5.50
N ARG A 44 11.91 -4.42 -5.00
CA ARG A 44 10.98 -3.70 -4.13
C ARG A 44 9.66 -3.42 -4.87
N TYR A 45 8.54 -3.52 -4.15
CA TYR A 45 7.16 -3.35 -4.64
C TYR A 45 6.65 -4.45 -5.57
N THR A 46 7.48 -5.40 -6.00
CA THR A 46 7.03 -6.54 -6.78
C THR A 46 6.34 -7.61 -5.92
N GLY A 47 5.45 -8.38 -6.51
CA GLY A 47 4.69 -9.41 -5.80
C GLY A 47 3.99 -10.38 -6.74
N ASP A 48 3.58 -11.53 -6.19
CA ASP A 48 2.76 -12.50 -6.89
C ASP A 48 1.29 -12.22 -6.63
N TYR A 49 0.56 -11.95 -7.69
CA TYR A 49 -0.88 -11.74 -7.66
C TYR A 49 -1.62 -13.02 -8.01
N VAL A 50 -2.57 -13.42 -7.17
CA VAL A 50 -3.47 -14.57 -7.41
C VAL A 50 -4.90 -14.07 -7.39
N ALA A 51 -5.69 -14.45 -8.38
CA ALA A 51 -7.07 -14.02 -8.51
C ALA A 51 -8.03 -15.20 -8.70
N ALA A 52 -9.24 -15.02 -8.18
CA ALA A 52 -10.38 -15.87 -8.42
C ALA A 52 -11.22 -15.29 -9.56
N PHE A 53 -11.57 -16.13 -10.51
CA PHE A 53 -12.37 -15.79 -11.69
C PHE A 53 -13.72 -16.52 -11.65
N GLU A 54 -14.79 -15.80 -11.93
CA GLU A 54 -16.10 -16.33 -12.25
C GLU A 54 -16.55 -15.76 -13.60
N ASP A 55 -17.00 -16.61 -14.49
CA ASP A 55 -17.44 -16.24 -15.85
C ASP A 55 -16.44 -15.32 -16.59
N GLY A 56 -15.15 -15.60 -16.41
CA GLY A 56 -14.05 -14.85 -17.04
C GLY A 56 -13.71 -13.50 -16.41
N ARG A 57 -14.36 -13.11 -15.29
CA ARG A 57 -14.13 -11.86 -14.57
C ARG A 57 -13.46 -12.14 -13.23
N ILE A 58 -12.55 -11.24 -12.83
CA ILE A 58 -11.99 -11.29 -11.48
C ILE A 58 -13.08 -10.91 -10.47
N VAL A 59 -13.23 -11.74 -9.44
CA VAL A 59 -14.17 -11.51 -8.31
C VAL A 59 -13.44 -11.36 -6.97
N ALA A 60 -12.18 -11.78 -6.90
CA ALA A 60 -11.31 -11.63 -5.74
C ALA A 60 -9.85 -11.64 -6.17
N VAL A 61 -9.00 -10.91 -5.45
CA VAL A 61 -7.55 -10.89 -5.67
C VAL A 61 -6.80 -10.80 -4.35
N MET A 62 -5.64 -11.39 -4.31
CA MET A 62 -4.68 -11.30 -3.23
C MET A 62 -3.27 -11.25 -3.82
N ALA A 63 -2.41 -10.39 -3.28
CA ALA A 63 -1.02 -10.30 -3.72
C ALA A 63 -0.06 -10.47 -2.53
N HIS A 64 1.01 -11.23 -2.71
CA HIS A 64 2.07 -11.41 -1.73
C HIS A 64 3.33 -10.73 -2.21
N PHE A 65 3.74 -9.69 -1.50
CA PHE A 65 4.81 -8.79 -1.89
C PHE A 65 6.19 -9.21 -1.39
N TRP A 66 7.25 -8.53 -1.89
CA TRP A 66 8.66 -8.76 -1.60
C TRP A 66 8.99 -8.79 -0.11
N ASN A 67 8.33 -7.95 0.68
CA ASN A 67 8.52 -7.79 2.11
C ASN A 67 7.76 -8.80 2.98
N GLY A 68 7.06 -9.76 2.35
CA GLY A 68 6.24 -10.75 3.06
C GLY A 68 4.86 -10.27 3.48
N ILE A 69 4.45 -9.07 3.03
CA ILE A 69 3.10 -8.56 3.28
C ILE A 69 2.14 -9.07 2.20
N VAL A 70 1.01 -9.59 2.65
CA VAL A 70 -0.12 -9.93 1.79
C VAL A 70 -1.11 -8.78 1.79
N ILE A 71 -1.53 -8.33 0.60
CA ILE A 71 -2.60 -7.36 0.42
C ILE A 71 -3.78 -8.05 -0.24
N THR A 72 -4.97 -7.92 0.36
CA THR A 72 -6.19 -8.62 -0.08
C THR A 72 -7.29 -7.64 -0.52
N GLN A 73 -7.98 -8.00 -1.61
CA GLN A 73 -9.27 -7.47 -2.02
C GLN A 73 -10.12 -8.66 -2.49
N ALA A 74 -10.62 -9.43 -1.51
CA ALA A 74 -11.28 -10.71 -1.74
C ALA A 74 -12.63 -10.81 -1.00
N PRO A 75 -13.68 -10.14 -1.52
CA PRO A 75 -15.01 -10.19 -0.92
C PRO A 75 -15.65 -11.59 -0.96
N VAL A 76 -15.15 -12.47 -1.81
CA VAL A 76 -15.57 -13.87 -1.97
C VAL A 76 -14.35 -14.77 -2.12
N HIS A 77 -14.52 -16.08 -1.90
CA HIS A 77 -13.47 -17.12 -2.07
C HIS A 77 -12.18 -16.89 -1.26
N LEU A 78 -12.25 -16.09 -0.20
CA LEU A 78 -11.11 -15.75 0.62
C LEU A 78 -10.40 -17.00 1.19
N ASP A 79 -11.18 -17.99 1.62
CA ASP A 79 -10.74 -19.26 2.23
C ASP A 79 -9.85 -20.12 1.34
N VAL A 80 -10.04 -20.05 0.03
CA VAL A 80 -9.23 -20.77 -0.96
C VAL A 80 -8.10 -19.87 -1.47
N LEU A 81 -8.40 -18.58 -1.65
CA LEU A 81 -7.50 -17.63 -2.29
C LEU A 81 -6.21 -17.43 -1.47
N TRP A 82 -6.31 -17.22 -0.13
CA TRP A 82 -5.12 -17.02 0.69
C TRP A 82 -4.17 -18.22 0.68
N ARG A 83 -4.73 -19.46 0.70
CA ARG A 83 -3.91 -20.69 0.62
C ARG A 83 -3.16 -20.76 -0.72
N LYS A 84 -3.86 -20.50 -1.82
CA LYS A 84 -3.26 -20.51 -3.16
C LYS A 84 -2.19 -19.41 -3.31
N THR A 85 -2.41 -18.23 -2.75
CA THR A 85 -1.45 -17.12 -2.78
C THR A 85 -0.17 -17.48 -2.02
N LEU A 86 -0.27 -17.99 -0.80
CA LEU A 86 0.90 -18.39 -0.01
C LEU A 86 1.65 -19.56 -0.66
N MET A 87 0.92 -20.54 -1.21
CA MET A 87 1.56 -21.66 -1.94
C MET A 87 2.28 -21.19 -3.21
N ALA A 88 1.69 -20.30 -3.97
CA ALA A 88 2.29 -19.80 -5.23
C ALA A 88 3.55 -19.01 -4.96
N SER A 89 3.55 -18.14 -3.94
CA SER A 89 4.69 -17.28 -3.62
C SER A 89 5.82 -18.00 -2.89
N GLY A 90 5.52 -19.01 -2.07
CA GLY A 90 6.50 -19.73 -1.24
C GLY A 90 7.23 -18.88 -0.20
N ARG A 91 6.87 -17.59 -0.06
CA ARG A 91 7.53 -16.66 0.87
C ARG A 91 6.89 -16.69 2.25
N PRO A 92 7.65 -16.38 3.31
CA PRO A 92 7.09 -16.23 4.66
C PRO A 92 6.07 -15.10 4.73
N LEU A 93 4.93 -15.34 5.37
CA LEU A 93 3.95 -14.30 5.69
C LEU A 93 4.46 -13.47 6.87
N LYS A 94 4.55 -12.15 6.68
CA LYS A 94 4.97 -11.19 7.72
C LYS A 94 3.87 -10.22 8.12
N GLY A 95 2.86 -10.02 7.28
CA GLY A 95 1.75 -9.13 7.57
C GLY A 95 0.61 -9.26 6.58
N ILE A 96 -0.56 -8.74 6.96
CA ILE A 96 -1.76 -8.76 6.13
C ILE A 96 -2.38 -7.37 6.15
N ILE A 97 -2.69 -6.83 4.98
CA ILE A 97 -3.36 -5.55 4.79
C ILE A 97 -4.59 -5.77 3.90
N GLY A 98 -5.69 -5.10 4.24
CA GLY A 98 -6.91 -5.17 3.43
C GLY A 98 -8.15 -4.73 4.19
N PRO A 99 -9.34 -4.91 3.61
CA PRO A 99 -10.60 -4.67 4.31
C PRO A 99 -10.66 -5.45 5.62
N HIS A 100 -11.06 -4.78 6.70
CA HIS A 100 -10.98 -5.29 8.06
C HIS A 100 -11.54 -6.72 8.21
N GLU A 101 -12.75 -6.98 7.70
CA GLU A 101 -13.40 -8.28 7.82
C GLU A 101 -12.63 -9.40 7.10
N GLN A 102 -11.95 -9.07 6.00
CA GLN A 102 -11.13 -10.03 5.27
C GLN A 102 -9.84 -10.36 6.05
N VAL A 103 -9.20 -9.35 6.65
CA VAL A 103 -8.01 -9.54 7.49
C VAL A 103 -8.33 -10.40 8.70
N ILE A 104 -9.45 -10.12 9.41
CA ILE A 104 -9.90 -10.93 10.55
C ILE A 104 -10.12 -12.38 10.13
N ALA A 105 -10.83 -12.63 9.03
CA ALA A 105 -11.08 -13.99 8.55
C ALA A 105 -9.79 -14.76 8.22
N ILE A 106 -8.77 -14.09 7.66
CA ILE A 106 -7.45 -14.73 7.42
C ILE A 106 -6.72 -14.98 8.75
N LYS A 107 -6.73 -14.02 9.69
CA LYS A 107 -6.13 -14.18 11.02
C LYS A 107 -6.70 -15.40 11.75
N ASP A 108 -8.01 -15.54 11.76
CA ASP A 108 -8.71 -16.67 12.38
C ASP A 108 -8.35 -17.99 11.69
N ALA A 109 -8.38 -18.02 10.34
CA ALA A 109 -8.07 -19.23 9.57
C ALA A 109 -6.62 -19.72 9.73
N LEU A 110 -5.68 -18.80 10.02
CA LEU A 110 -4.27 -19.07 10.25
C LEU A 110 -3.92 -19.17 11.74
N GLU A 111 -4.90 -19.01 12.64
CA GLU A 111 -4.71 -18.99 14.09
C GLU A 111 -3.61 -18.01 14.54
N LEU A 112 -3.57 -16.82 13.93
CA LEU A 112 -2.48 -15.85 14.16
C LEU A 112 -2.51 -15.22 15.56
N GLU A 113 -3.59 -15.39 16.32
CA GLU A 113 -3.68 -14.90 17.70
C GLU A 113 -2.61 -15.48 18.64
N ARG A 114 -2.04 -16.61 18.29
CA ARG A 114 -0.96 -17.27 19.07
C ARG A 114 0.43 -16.69 18.83
N TYR A 115 0.59 -15.79 17.87
CA TYR A 115 1.87 -15.15 17.57
C TYR A 115 1.90 -13.73 18.12
N GLU A 116 3.08 -13.32 18.58
CA GLU A 116 3.33 -11.92 18.92
C GLU A 116 3.20 -11.04 17.70
N ARG A 117 2.55 -9.88 17.86
CA ARG A 117 2.28 -8.93 16.77
C ARG A 117 2.93 -7.60 17.08
N GLN A 118 3.67 -7.10 16.14
CA GLN A 118 4.27 -5.77 16.21
C GLN A 118 3.22 -4.68 16.01
N LEU A 119 2.30 -4.92 15.07
CA LEU A 119 1.22 -3.99 14.74
C LEU A 119 -0.08 -4.78 14.49
N ASP A 120 -1.17 -4.39 15.14
CA ASP A 120 -2.51 -4.94 14.92
C ASP A 120 -3.54 -3.82 15.12
N GLN A 121 -3.77 -3.04 14.07
CA GLN A 121 -4.61 -1.85 14.12
C GLN A 121 -5.70 -1.91 13.06
N ARG A 122 -6.90 -1.46 13.45
CA ARG A 122 -7.96 -1.11 12.52
C ARG A 122 -7.88 0.36 12.21
N GLU A 123 -7.42 0.66 10.99
CA GLU A 123 -7.32 2.02 10.52
C GLU A 123 -8.63 2.49 9.85
N LYS A 124 -8.83 3.79 9.82
CA LYS A 124 -9.94 4.43 9.11
C LYS A 124 -9.39 5.06 7.84
N LEU A 125 -9.95 4.66 6.71
CA LEU A 125 -9.69 5.30 5.44
C LEU A 125 -10.75 6.39 5.21
N TYR A 126 -10.31 7.54 4.74
CA TYR A 126 -11.18 8.68 4.43
C TYR A 126 -11.07 9.01 2.94
N SER A 127 -12.21 9.29 2.31
CA SER A 127 -12.29 9.83 0.96
C SER A 127 -12.96 11.21 0.99
N LEU A 128 -12.59 12.09 0.05
CA LEU A 128 -13.15 13.40 -0.10
C LEU A 128 -13.52 13.63 -1.57
N GLU A 129 -14.78 13.91 -1.82
CA GLU A 129 -15.21 14.40 -3.13
C GLU A 129 -14.75 15.85 -3.33
N LEU A 130 -13.90 16.08 -4.32
CA LEU A 130 -13.35 17.42 -4.58
C LEU A 130 -14.41 18.48 -4.88
N ALA A 131 -15.58 18.07 -5.39
CA ALA A 131 -16.71 18.97 -5.64
C ALA A 131 -17.28 19.63 -4.36
N VAL A 132 -17.09 18.98 -3.20
CA VAL A 132 -17.55 19.51 -1.90
C VAL A 132 -16.39 19.97 -1.01
N LEU A 133 -15.18 20.03 -1.55
CA LEU A 133 -14.02 20.51 -0.83
C LEU A 133 -14.22 21.94 -0.33
N ARG A 134 -14.06 22.12 0.98
CA ARG A 134 -13.96 23.45 1.59
C ARG A 134 -12.49 23.75 1.83
N VAL A 135 -11.93 24.64 1.01
CA VAL A 135 -10.53 25.05 1.17
C VAL A 135 -10.37 25.76 2.51
N PRO A 136 -9.44 25.32 3.39
CA PRO A 136 -9.20 25.98 4.67
C PRO A 136 -8.83 27.46 4.51
N GLU A 137 -9.32 28.32 5.41
CA GLU A 137 -9.05 29.76 5.37
C GLU A 137 -7.55 30.09 5.36
N ALA A 138 -6.73 29.29 6.06
CA ALA A 138 -5.29 29.47 6.08
C ALA A 138 -4.64 29.42 4.67
N LEU A 139 -5.19 28.57 3.80
CA LEU A 139 -4.73 28.45 2.40
C LEU A 139 -5.28 29.58 1.51
N THR A 140 -6.56 29.98 1.71
CA THR A 140 -7.17 31.05 0.91
C THR A 140 -6.62 32.43 1.24
N THR A 141 -6.11 32.62 2.46
CA THR A 141 -5.48 33.87 2.93
C THR A 141 -3.96 33.87 2.80
N ASN A 142 -3.37 32.83 2.22
CA ASN A 142 -1.92 32.62 2.10
C ASN A 142 -1.16 32.65 3.45
N ARG A 143 -1.83 32.39 4.59
CA ARG A 143 -1.15 32.13 5.86
C ARG A 143 -0.40 30.79 5.83
N VAL A 144 -0.91 29.86 5.02
CA VAL A 144 -0.24 28.63 4.63
C VAL A 144 -0.18 28.58 3.11
N ALA A 145 0.97 28.27 2.57
CA ALA A 145 1.19 28.09 1.13
C ALA A 145 1.56 26.65 0.82
N GLY A 146 1.00 26.12 -0.28
CA GLY A 146 1.37 24.80 -0.79
C GLY A 146 2.33 24.95 -1.99
N ARG A 147 3.44 24.26 -1.98
CA ARG A 147 4.36 24.19 -3.13
C ARG A 147 4.88 22.78 -3.35
N ARG A 148 5.37 22.49 -4.53
CA ARG A 148 6.11 21.26 -4.80
C ARG A 148 7.39 21.21 -3.97
N ALA A 149 7.73 20.03 -3.45
CA ALA A 149 9.00 19.80 -2.78
C ALA A 149 10.17 20.00 -3.77
N GLN A 150 11.28 20.50 -3.27
CA GLN A 150 12.49 20.79 -4.01
C GLN A 150 13.70 20.10 -3.37
N SER A 151 14.84 20.08 -4.03
CA SER A 151 16.05 19.42 -3.53
C SER A 151 16.50 19.94 -2.15
N CYS A 152 16.22 21.21 -1.83
CA CYS A 152 16.51 21.78 -0.51
C CYS A 152 15.62 21.22 0.60
N ASP A 153 14.52 20.53 0.28
CA ASP A 153 13.60 19.94 1.26
C ASP A 153 13.99 18.50 1.62
N VAL A 154 14.94 17.88 0.92
CA VAL A 154 15.33 16.48 1.13
C VAL A 154 15.69 16.21 2.59
N ASP A 155 16.44 17.10 3.25
CA ASP A 155 16.86 16.87 4.64
C ASP A 155 15.69 16.92 5.63
N VAL A 156 14.70 17.79 5.43
CA VAL A 156 13.51 17.85 6.28
C VAL A 156 12.58 16.67 6.01
N LEU A 157 12.40 16.29 4.75
CA LEU A 157 11.62 15.12 4.36
C LEU A 157 12.24 13.84 4.92
N THR A 158 13.57 13.69 4.85
CA THR A 158 14.27 12.54 5.45
C THR A 158 13.99 12.43 6.94
N ARG A 159 14.10 13.53 7.70
CA ARG A 159 13.80 13.52 9.15
C ARG A 159 12.35 13.14 9.44
N TRP A 160 11.39 13.66 8.68
CA TRP A 160 9.97 13.32 8.87
C TRP A 160 9.69 11.86 8.53
N ARG A 161 10.31 11.32 7.49
CA ARG A 161 10.17 9.91 7.11
C ARG A 161 10.78 8.98 8.15
N VAL A 162 11.98 9.29 8.66
CA VAL A 162 12.61 8.53 9.75
C VAL A 162 11.74 8.57 11.01
N GLY A 163 11.23 9.75 11.39
CA GLY A 163 10.30 9.89 12.52
C GLY A 163 9.05 9.04 12.34
N TYR A 164 8.47 9.02 11.15
CA TYR A 164 7.30 8.18 10.85
C TYR A 164 7.59 6.68 11.00
N GLU A 165 8.71 6.20 10.49
CA GLU A 165 9.10 4.78 10.61
C GLU A 165 9.27 4.37 12.08
N ILE A 166 9.90 5.24 12.89
CA ILE A 166 10.10 4.98 14.33
C ILE A 166 8.76 5.06 15.09
N GLU A 167 8.02 6.16 14.95
CA GLU A 167 6.83 6.43 15.76
C GLU A 167 5.62 5.58 15.36
N THR A 168 5.48 5.28 14.07
CA THR A 168 4.30 4.61 13.53
C THR A 168 4.51 3.13 13.29
N LEU A 169 5.69 2.75 12.78
CA LEU A 169 5.99 1.37 12.39
C LEU A 169 6.88 0.65 13.42
N GLY A 170 7.38 1.37 14.45
CA GLY A 170 8.17 0.79 15.53
C GLY A 170 9.56 0.34 15.10
N GLU A 171 10.11 0.92 14.00
CA GLU A 171 11.48 0.63 13.60
C GLU A 171 12.49 1.25 14.59
N GLU A 172 13.64 0.59 14.76
CA GLU A 172 14.75 1.14 15.54
C GLU A 172 15.55 2.14 14.72
N GLU A 173 15.94 3.25 15.35
CA GLU A 173 16.80 4.24 14.71
C GLU A 173 18.16 3.63 14.36
N SER A 174 18.60 3.78 13.09
CA SER A 174 19.85 3.25 12.59
C SER A 174 20.37 4.05 11.40
N GLU A 175 21.68 3.97 11.14
CA GLU A 175 22.27 4.58 9.94
C GLU A 175 21.64 4.03 8.64
N GLN A 176 21.25 2.76 8.63
CA GLN A 176 20.59 2.14 7.49
C GLN A 176 19.21 2.72 7.27
N LEU A 177 18.43 2.96 8.35
CA LEU A 177 17.14 3.64 8.27
C LEU A 177 17.30 5.04 7.67
N TRP A 178 18.23 5.84 8.18
CA TRP A 178 18.51 7.18 7.67
C TRP A 178 18.91 7.19 6.20
N ALA A 179 19.78 6.28 5.78
CA ALA A 179 20.21 6.17 4.38
C ALA A 179 19.04 5.78 3.46
N ARG A 180 18.23 4.81 3.89
CA ARG A 180 17.03 4.36 3.16
C ARG A 180 16.03 5.50 2.99
N GLU A 181 15.71 6.21 4.06
CA GLU A 181 14.71 7.27 4.01
C GLU A 181 15.21 8.53 3.30
N ARG A 182 16.52 8.77 3.28
CA ARG A 182 17.13 9.80 2.45
C ARG A 182 16.97 9.49 0.95
N ALA A 183 17.31 8.27 0.55
CA ALA A 183 17.14 7.86 -0.84
C ALA A 183 15.67 7.93 -1.29
N ALA A 184 14.73 7.55 -0.40
CA ALA A 184 13.30 7.67 -0.66
C ALA A 184 12.86 9.14 -0.76
N ALA A 185 13.38 10.05 0.08
CA ALA A 185 13.08 11.48 0.00
C ALA A 185 13.60 12.09 -1.32
N GLU A 186 14.83 11.75 -1.73
CA GLU A 186 15.41 12.17 -3.01
C GLU A 186 14.54 11.73 -4.19
N HIS A 187 14.09 10.47 -4.16
CA HIS A 187 13.24 9.90 -5.22
C HIS A 187 11.90 10.64 -5.33
N VAL A 188 11.16 10.81 -4.23
CA VAL A 188 9.83 11.47 -4.28
C VAL A 188 9.92 12.97 -4.63
N VAL A 189 11.06 13.62 -4.34
CA VAL A 189 11.32 14.98 -4.81
C VAL A 189 11.59 15.01 -6.31
N ALA A 190 12.38 14.06 -6.82
CA ALA A 190 12.67 13.96 -8.25
C ALA A 190 11.41 13.67 -9.08
N ASP A 191 10.51 12.83 -8.59
CA ASP A 191 9.22 12.53 -9.22
C ASP A 191 8.26 13.73 -9.24
N GLY A 192 8.51 14.75 -8.41
CA GLY A 192 7.69 15.95 -8.33
C GLY A 192 6.28 15.74 -7.81
N ASN A 193 6.00 14.62 -7.12
CA ASN A 193 4.68 14.28 -6.59
C ASN A 193 4.49 14.63 -5.11
N THR A 194 5.53 15.16 -4.46
CA THR A 194 5.48 15.57 -3.05
C THR A 194 5.23 17.06 -2.93
N TRP A 195 4.34 17.43 -2.00
CA TRP A 195 3.99 18.80 -1.71
C TRP A 195 4.39 19.17 -0.29
N MET A 196 4.93 20.36 -0.13
CA MET A 196 5.25 20.99 1.14
C MET A 196 4.16 22.01 1.48
N LEU A 197 3.71 22.02 2.73
CA LEU A 197 2.91 23.11 3.30
C LEU A 197 3.81 23.97 4.15
N GLU A 198 3.81 25.27 3.89
CA GLU A 198 4.63 26.24 4.59
C GLU A 198 3.76 27.25 5.32
N ALA A 199 4.05 27.46 6.60
CA ALA A 199 3.48 28.53 7.40
C ALA A 199 4.62 29.48 7.82
N GLU A 200 4.47 30.77 7.55
CA GLU A 200 5.50 31.79 7.92
C GLU A 200 6.90 31.44 7.36
N GLY A 201 6.96 30.86 6.15
CA GLY A 201 8.21 30.46 5.51
C GLY A 201 8.89 29.22 6.11
N ARG A 202 8.17 28.43 6.91
CA ARG A 202 8.66 27.17 7.48
C ARG A 202 7.77 26.02 7.06
N PRO A 203 8.36 24.90 6.61
CA PRO A 203 7.62 23.68 6.31
C PRO A 203 7.06 23.00 7.56
#